data_9b74a0d09ad02a25b8edeeb5a2d05a0e
#
_entry.id   9b74a0d09ad02a25b8edeeb5a2d05a0e
#
_cell.length_a   1.000
_cell.length_b   1.000
_cell.length_c   1.000
_cell.angle_alpha   90.00
_cell.angle_beta   90.00
_cell.angle_gamma   90.00
#
_symmetry.space_group_name_H-M   'P 1'
#
loop_
_entity.id
_entity.type
_entity.pdbx_description
1 polymer ?
#
loop_
_entity_poly.entity_id
_entity_poly.type
_entity_poly.pdbx_seq_one_letter_code
_entity_poly.pdbx_strand_id
1 'polypeptide(L)'
;DGNGIKKATTVSLTSGQWTESGEYKQQTKEAVEGSSIFPLIGSDKYILMYDVYMKGKYQFTESTDLENFKVIDNAISMDFHPRHGTVMPITDKELKRLYKAYGKPDKM
;
A
#
# COMPACT_ATOMS: atom_id res chain seq x y z
N ASP A 1 -10.96 -9.28 -16.96
CA ASP A 1 -11.21 -8.01 -16.37
C ASP A 1 -9.98 -7.58 -15.62
N GLY A 2 -8.96 -7.80 -15.39
CA GLY A 2 -7.68 -7.36 -14.93
C GLY A 2 -7.61 -6.27 -13.83
N ASN A 3 -8.74 -5.86 -13.28
CA ASN A 3 -8.77 -4.77 -12.31
C ASN A 3 -8.78 -5.31 -10.88
N GLY A 4 -7.67 -5.87 -10.47
CA GLY A 4 -7.47 -6.42 -9.13
C GLY A 4 -6.00 -6.57 -8.81
N ILE A 5 -5.71 -6.92 -7.57
CA ILE A 5 -4.35 -7.04 -7.04
C ILE A 5 -4.02 -8.52 -6.88
N LYS A 6 -2.97 -8.97 -7.54
CA LYS A 6 -2.42 -10.32 -7.40
C LYS A 6 -0.99 -10.26 -6.90
N LYS A 7 -0.53 -11.38 -6.38
CA LYS A 7 0.84 -11.55 -5.89
C LYS A 7 1.59 -12.52 -6.78
N ALA A 8 2.83 -12.17 -7.10
CA ALA A 8 3.77 -13.08 -7.73
C ALA A 8 5.06 -13.12 -6.91
N THR A 9 5.68 -14.28 -6.83
CA THR A 9 6.91 -14.49 -6.08
C THR A 9 7.97 -15.12 -6.97
N THR A 10 9.23 -14.86 -6.64
CA THR A 10 10.37 -15.48 -7.29
C THR A 10 11.52 -15.67 -6.31
N VAL A 11 12.38 -16.65 -6.58
CA VAL A 11 13.61 -16.85 -5.80
C VAL A 11 14.78 -16.04 -6.38
N SER A 12 14.61 -15.47 -7.58
CA SER A 12 15.61 -14.63 -8.22
C SER A 12 14.93 -13.62 -9.14
N LEU A 13 15.18 -12.34 -8.90
CA LEU A 13 14.56 -11.24 -9.66
C LEU A 13 14.95 -11.26 -11.15
N THR A 14 16.07 -11.88 -11.49
CA THR A 14 16.58 -11.93 -12.87
C THR A 14 16.31 -13.25 -13.56
N SER A 15 15.67 -14.21 -12.90
CA SER A 15 15.43 -15.55 -13.45
C SER A 15 14.42 -15.57 -14.60
N GLY A 16 13.54 -14.60 -14.66
CA GLY A 16 12.38 -14.62 -15.57
C GLY A 16 11.29 -15.61 -15.15
N GLN A 17 11.45 -16.26 -14.00
CA GLN A 17 10.51 -17.25 -13.49
C GLN A 17 9.82 -16.75 -12.23
N TRP A 18 8.50 -16.65 -12.32
CA TRP A 18 7.65 -16.14 -11.24
C TRP A 18 6.52 -17.12 -10.98
N THR A 19 6.15 -17.24 -9.70
CA THR A 19 4.96 -17.98 -9.28
C THR A 19 3.86 -16.98 -8.95
N GLU A 20 2.78 -17.02 -9.72
CA GLU A 20 1.64 -16.15 -9.51
C GLU A 20 0.63 -16.83 -8.59
N SER A 21 0.12 -16.11 -7.58
CA SER A 21 -1.02 -16.57 -6.81
C SER A 21 -2.28 -16.44 -7.67
N GLY A 22 -3.13 -17.47 -7.71
CA GLY A 22 -4.38 -17.46 -8.48
C GLY A 22 -5.45 -16.54 -7.91
N GLU A 23 -5.29 -16.10 -6.67
CA GLU A 23 -6.30 -15.34 -5.93
C GLU A 23 -5.99 -13.85 -5.90
N TYR A 24 -7.06 -13.06 -5.99
CA TYR A 24 -6.96 -11.63 -5.75
C TYR A 24 -6.74 -11.34 -4.28
N LYS A 25 -5.94 -10.31 -3.99
CA LYS A 25 -5.58 -9.94 -2.61
C LYS A 25 -6.44 -8.80 -2.03
N GLN A 26 -7.15 -8.06 -2.88
CA GLN A 26 -8.06 -7.02 -2.38
C GLN A 26 -9.24 -7.62 -1.60
N GLN A 27 -9.71 -6.86 -0.64
CA GLN A 27 -10.80 -7.24 0.26
C GLN A 27 -12.11 -6.51 -0.10
N THR A 28 -12.35 -6.35 -1.39
CA THR A 28 -13.56 -5.72 -1.94
C THR A 28 -13.93 -6.38 -3.25
N LYS A 29 -15.19 -6.33 -3.61
CA LYS A 29 -15.69 -6.75 -4.92
C LYS A 29 -15.55 -5.66 -5.97
N GLU A 30 -15.24 -4.44 -5.56
CA GLU A 30 -15.03 -3.32 -6.47
C GLU A 30 -13.73 -3.51 -7.25
N ALA A 31 -13.68 -2.91 -8.44
CA ALA A 31 -12.45 -2.85 -9.22
C ALA A 31 -11.41 -1.98 -8.51
N VAL A 32 -10.17 -2.45 -8.47
CA VAL A 32 -9.05 -1.76 -7.79
C VAL A 32 -7.81 -1.79 -8.65
N GLU A 33 -6.93 -0.81 -8.43
CA GLU A 33 -5.64 -0.71 -9.11
C GLU A 33 -4.64 0.07 -8.27
N GLY A 34 -3.44 0.31 -8.79
CA GLY A 34 -2.46 1.20 -8.19
C GLY A 34 -2.02 0.77 -6.80
N SER A 35 -1.74 -0.52 -6.63
CA SER A 35 -1.34 -1.05 -5.33
C SER A 35 0.06 -0.64 -4.91
N SER A 36 0.24 -0.47 -3.62
CA SER A 36 1.54 -0.34 -2.97
C SER A 36 1.53 -1.13 -1.68
N ILE A 37 2.66 -1.75 -1.36
CA ILE A 37 2.83 -2.51 -0.14
C ILE A 37 4.08 -2.03 0.60
N PHE A 38 4.01 -1.95 1.92
CA PHE A 38 5.13 -1.52 2.73
C PHE A 38 5.06 -2.16 4.13
N PRO A 39 6.23 -2.41 4.74
CA PRO A 39 6.27 -2.87 6.13
C PRO A 39 5.93 -1.73 7.08
N LEU A 40 5.17 -2.02 8.13
CA LEU A 40 4.87 -1.06 9.19
C LEU A 40 6.01 -1.08 10.21
N ILE A 41 6.66 0.07 10.40
CA ILE A 41 7.82 0.22 11.28
C ILE A 41 7.48 -0.23 12.70
N GLY A 42 8.35 -1.04 13.30
CA GLY A 42 8.18 -1.53 14.66
C GLY A 42 7.16 -2.65 14.82
N SER A 43 6.75 -3.30 13.74
CA SER A 43 5.80 -4.41 13.77
C SER A 43 6.19 -5.50 12.78
N ASP A 44 5.49 -6.63 12.84
CA ASP A 44 5.60 -7.72 11.87
C ASP A 44 4.57 -7.60 10.73
N LYS A 45 3.89 -6.45 10.65
CA LYS A 45 2.79 -6.23 9.70
C LYS A 45 3.27 -5.57 8.43
N TYR A 46 2.62 -5.96 7.32
CA TYR A 46 2.70 -5.28 6.04
C TYR A 46 1.36 -4.61 5.77
N ILE A 47 1.41 -3.42 5.21
CA ILE A 47 0.24 -2.68 4.78
C ILE A 47 0.16 -2.75 3.26
N LEU A 48 -0.96 -3.21 2.74
CA LEU A 48 -1.28 -3.18 1.31
C LEU A 48 -2.38 -2.14 1.10
N MET A 49 -2.08 -1.15 0.30
CA MET A 49 -3.04 -0.13 -0.10
C MET A 49 -3.30 -0.18 -1.59
N TYR A 50 -4.50 0.14 -2.01
CA TYR A 50 -4.89 0.20 -3.41
C TYR A 50 -6.04 1.17 -3.62
N ASP A 51 -6.16 1.65 -4.85
CA ASP A 51 -7.16 2.63 -5.27
C ASP A 51 -8.44 1.93 -5.69
N VAL A 52 -9.51 2.16 -4.92
CA VAL A 52 -10.87 1.78 -5.30
C VAL A 52 -11.42 2.90 -6.18
N TYR A 53 -10.88 2.99 -7.38
CA TYR A 53 -10.92 4.18 -8.22
C TYR A 53 -12.33 4.61 -8.65
N MET A 54 -13.25 3.67 -8.80
CA MET A 54 -14.65 3.99 -9.13
C MET A 54 -15.42 4.59 -7.95
N LYS A 55 -14.88 4.47 -6.74
CA LYS A 55 -15.48 5.00 -5.51
C LYS A 55 -14.74 6.23 -4.98
N GLY A 56 -13.65 6.64 -5.64
CA GLY A 56 -12.86 7.80 -5.22
C GLY A 56 -12.20 7.64 -3.85
N LYS A 57 -11.82 6.43 -3.47
CA LYS A 57 -11.20 6.16 -2.17
C LYS A 57 -10.15 5.06 -2.27
N TYR A 58 -9.28 5.00 -1.26
CA TYR A 58 -8.38 3.88 -1.04
C TYR A 58 -8.98 2.88 -0.07
N GLN A 59 -8.55 1.64 -0.19
CA GLN A 59 -8.70 0.63 0.85
C GLN A 59 -7.31 0.26 1.37
N PHE A 60 -7.21 0.13 2.69
CA PHE A 60 -5.99 -0.28 3.39
C PHE A 60 -6.23 -1.61 4.07
N THR A 61 -5.28 -2.51 3.89
CA THR A 61 -5.31 -3.83 4.52
C THR A 61 -3.98 -4.13 5.18
N GLU A 62 -3.99 -5.01 6.19
CA GLU A 62 -2.78 -5.46 6.85
C GLU A 62 -2.63 -6.96 6.77
N SER A 63 -1.40 -7.44 6.79
CA SER A 63 -1.07 -8.86 6.79
C SER A 63 0.27 -9.10 7.51
N THR A 64 0.39 -10.25 8.16
CA THR A 64 1.65 -10.73 8.73
C THR A 64 2.30 -11.80 7.88
N ASP A 65 1.59 -12.37 6.91
CA ASP A 65 2.04 -13.51 6.10
C ASP A 65 2.07 -13.21 4.59
N LEU A 66 1.61 -12.02 4.16
CA LEU A 66 1.47 -11.64 2.75
C LEU A 66 0.50 -12.53 1.94
N GLU A 67 -0.32 -13.30 2.63
CA GLU A 67 -1.35 -14.14 2.03
C GLU A 67 -2.76 -13.72 2.47
N ASN A 68 -2.93 -13.52 3.79
CA ASN A 68 -4.20 -13.17 4.40
C ASN A 68 -4.19 -11.69 4.78
N PHE A 69 -5.12 -10.92 4.24
CA PHE A 69 -5.21 -9.48 4.43
C PHE A 69 -6.51 -9.10 5.14
N LYS A 70 -6.41 -8.21 6.10
CA LYS A 70 -7.52 -7.70 6.89
C LYS A 70 -7.70 -6.20 6.65
N VAL A 71 -8.92 -5.77 6.37
CA VAL A 71 -9.23 -4.34 6.19
C VAL A 71 -8.99 -3.55 7.46
N ILE A 72 -8.26 -2.43 7.33
CA ILE A 72 -7.93 -1.53 8.43
C ILE A 72 -8.32 -0.07 8.14
N ASP A 73 -9.27 0.15 7.25
CA ASP A 73 -9.68 1.51 6.85
C ASP A 73 -10.00 2.41 8.05
N ASN A 74 -10.55 1.84 9.12
CA ASN A 74 -10.87 2.58 10.34
C ASN A 74 -9.64 3.09 11.10
N ALA A 75 -8.47 2.53 10.86
CA ALA A 75 -7.21 2.93 11.49
C ALA A 75 -6.44 3.97 10.68
N ILE A 76 -6.93 4.31 9.50
CA ILE A 76 -6.25 5.22 8.57
C ILE A 76 -7.10 6.47 8.39
N SER A 77 -6.45 7.63 8.48
CA SER A 77 -7.06 8.89 8.08
C SER A 77 -6.33 9.46 6.88
N MET A 78 -7.10 10.06 5.97
CA MET A 78 -6.56 10.67 4.76
C MET A 78 -7.38 11.91 4.45
N ASP A 79 -6.76 13.08 4.53
CA ASP A 79 -7.42 14.37 4.34
C ASP A 79 -7.22 14.97 2.94
N PHE A 80 -6.70 14.16 2.04
CA PHE A 80 -6.55 14.52 0.62
C PHE A 80 -6.91 13.30 -0.22
N HIS A 81 -7.07 13.49 -1.53
CA HIS A 81 -7.49 12.43 -2.45
C HIS A 81 -6.38 12.10 -3.45
N PRO A 82 -5.33 11.38 -3.03
CA PRO A 82 -4.28 10.97 -3.96
C PRO A 82 -4.79 9.91 -4.92
N ARG A 83 -4.16 9.82 -6.05
CA ARG A 83 -4.36 8.75 -7.02
C ARG A 83 -3.03 8.04 -7.18
N HIS A 84 -2.97 6.82 -6.71
CA HIS A 84 -1.77 5.98 -6.66
C HIS A 84 -0.64 6.59 -5.82
N GLY A 85 0.31 5.80 -5.43
CA GLY A 85 1.43 6.27 -4.64
C GLY A 85 2.26 5.15 -4.07
N THR A 86 3.38 5.53 -3.51
CA THR A 86 4.32 4.63 -2.84
C THR A 86 4.65 5.21 -1.47
N VAL A 87 4.80 4.33 -0.51
CA VAL A 87 5.21 4.68 0.86
C VAL A 87 6.60 4.12 1.09
N MET A 88 7.50 4.96 1.56
CA MET A 88 8.86 4.58 1.90
C MET A 88 9.25 5.16 3.25
N PRO A 89 10.09 4.47 4.04
CA PRO A 89 10.58 5.02 5.29
C PRO A 89 11.56 6.15 5.04
N ILE A 90 11.50 7.17 5.89
CA ILE A 90 12.47 8.27 5.89
C ILE A 90 12.99 8.46 7.32
N THR A 91 14.16 9.09 7.44
CA THR A 91 14.73 9.44 8.73
C THR A 91 14.17 10.77 9.26
N ASP A 92 14.29 11.00 10.57
CA ASP A 92 13.94 12.29 11.16
C ASP A 92 14.70 13.46 10.54
N LYS A 93 15.95 13.23 10.13
CA LYS A 93 16.76 14.23 9.46
C LYS A 93 16.20 14.61 8.09
N GLU A 94 15.76 13.61 7.33
CA GLU A 94 15.10 13.83 6.04
C GLU A 94 13.75 14.54 6.21
N LEU A 95 12.96 14.14 7.20
CA LEU A 95 11.70 14.80 7.52
C LEU A 95 11.89 16.28 7.86
N LYS A 96 12.89 16.60 8.69
CA LYS A 96 13.25 17.99 9.02
C LYS A 96 13.65 18.80 7.79
N ARG A 97 14.37 18.19 6.85
CA ARG A 97 14.72 18.85 5.58
C ARG A 97 13.47 19.15 4.75
N LEU A 98 12.54 18.20 4.67
CA LEU A 98 11.28 18.40 3.96
C LEU A 98 10.48 19.54 4.57
N TYR A 99 10.35 19.59 5.89
CA TYR A 99 9.65 20.67 6.58
C TYR A 99 10.30 22.03 6.36
N LYS A 100 11.63 22.07 6.33
CA LYS A 100 12.37 23.30 6.04
C LYS A 100 12.14 23.80 4.63
N ALA A 101 12.05 22.88 3.65
CA ALA A 101 11.91 23.23 2.24
C ALA A 101 10.46 23.57 1.86
N TYR A 102 9.49 22.87 2.43
CA TYR A 102 8.10 22.92 1.97
C TYR A 102 7.09 23.33 3.05
N GLY A 103 7.55 23.57 4.27
CA GLY A 103 6.68 23.84 5.40
C GLY A 103 6.15 22.55 6.06
N LYS A 104 5.73 22.71 7.30
CA LYS A 104 5.13 21.62 8.07
C LYS A 104 3.61 21.56 7.77
N PRO A 105 3.03 20.38 7.59
CA PRO A 105 1.58 20.27 7.43
C PRO A 105 0.83 20.84 8.63
N ASP A 106 -0.31 21.47 8.38
CA ASP A 106 -1.14 22.07 9.45
C ASP A 106 -1.75 21.01 10.36
N LYS A 107 -1.92 19.79 9.84
CA LYS A 107 -2.48 18.65 10.58
C LYS A 107 -1.52 17.49 10.55
N MET A 108 -1.05 17.15 11.71
CA MET A 108 -0.16 16.00 11.92
C MET A 108 -0.68 15.18 13.10
#